data_8391c4e56a864e3666ab14587ea9ed92
#
_entry.id   8391c4e56a864e3666ab14587ea9ed92
#
_cell.length_a   1.000
_cell.length_b   1.000
_cell.length_c   1.000
_cell.angle_alpha   90.00
_cell.angle_beta   90.00
_cell.angle_gamma   90.00
#
_symmetry.space_group_name_H-M   'P 1'
#
loop_
_entity.id
_entity.type
_entity.pdbx_description
1 polymer ?
#
loop_
_entity_poly.entity_id
_entity_poly.type
_entity_poly.pdbx_seq_one_letter_code
_entity_poly.pdbx_strand_id
1 'polypeptide(L)'
;MPLRSMTGFAQVKGELINQSDGIAGSRASELSSPPGNGRAAFALSLKSVNHRFLDLHFRLPSGSDAIEMQLRRLLKEKIARGHVEVTLSLERGGGETLALNRPLVSAYIAAFRAAAREFGVPAEPDLNVILRVPGALDSAGNAVDGALEPAVMATVGEALERLNQMREQEGRGIERELRERMAHLCAAVEVVQNHRSAMLQTYTERLQSRLQELLGASPDRERVLQEAALLVDRSDVQEEIVRLENHVQHFLGLLDQQGEVGKKLDFLLQEMNREANTLLSKTSGLAGEALRITEAGLSMKAEIEKSREQVQNLE
;
A
#
# COMPACT_ATOMS: atom_id res chain seq x y z
N MET A 1 -0.78 -19.13 5.43
CA MET A 1 0.09 -17.97 5.66
C MET A 1 -0.78 -16.93 6.34
N PRO A 2 -0.29 -16.14 7.31
CA PRO A 2 -1.07 -15.07 7.91
C PRO A 2 -1.47 -14.05 6.84
N LEU A 3 -2.58 -13.35 7.07
CA LEU A 3 -3.01 -12.23 6.23
C LEU A 3 -1.91 -11.16 6.20
N ARG A 4 -1.63 -10.64 5.01
CA ARG A 4 -0.60 -9.62 4.80
C ARG A 4 -1.22 -8.36 4.22
N SER A 5 -0.74 -7.21 4.69
CA SER A 5 -0.99 -5.95 3.99
C SER A 5 -0.16 -5.88 2.71
N MET A 6 -0.68 -5.21 1.69
CA MET A 6 0.08 -4.88 0.47
C MET A 6 1.05 -3.73 0.69
N THR A 7 0.87 -2.94 1.77
CA THR A 7 1.75 -1.84 2.13
C THR A 7 2.85 -2.32 3.08
N GLY A 8 4.03 -1.71 2.97
CA GLY A 8 5.14 -2.03 3.86
C GLY A 8 6.40 -1.27 3.48
N PHE A 9 7.30 -1.15 4.45
CA PHE A 9 8.61 -0.53 4.27
C PHE A 9 9.67 -1.32 5.04
N ALA A 10 10.81 -1.53 4.41
CA ALA A 10 11.98 -2.07 5.07
C ALA A 10 13.24 -1.35 4.62
N GLN A 11 14.16 -1.16 5.54
CA GLN A 11 15.48 -0.63 5.26
C GLN A 11 16.53 -1.45 5.98
N VAL A 12 17.57 -1.82 5.26
CA VAL A 12 18.74 -2.53 5.77
C VAL A 12 19.98 -1.77 5.37
N LYS A 13 20.94 -1.65 6.30
CA LYS A 13 22.25 -1.07 6.05
C LYS A 13 23.27 -2.19 5.93
N GLY A 14 24.14 -2.09 4.93
CA GLY A 14 25.28 -2.98 4.75
C GLY A 14 26.59 -2.19 4.70
N GLU A 15 27.68 -2.86 5.03
CA GLU A 15 29.03 -2.30 4.92
C GLU A 15 29.77 -2.95 3.74
N LEU A 16 30.50 -2.14 2.99
CA LEU A 16 31.40 -2.62 1.94
C LEU A 16 32.76 -2.91 2.58
N ILE A 17 33.16 -4.18 2.60
CA ILE A 17 34.50 -4.58 3.07
C ILE A 17 35.43 -4.55 1.86
N ASN A 18 36.30 -3.55 1.78
CA ASN A 18 37.37 -3.53 0.78
C ASN A 18 38.36 -4.65 1.10
N GLN A 19 38.42 -5.69 0.27
CA GLN A 19 39.38 -6.79 0.37
C GLN A 19 40.80 -6.39 -0.12
N SER A 20 41.23 -5.14 0.07
CA SER A 20 42.58 -4.72 -0.34
C SER A 20 43.68 -5.00 0.69
N ASP A 21 43.41 -5.62 1.85
CA ASP A 21 44.39 -5.85 2.91
C ASP A 21 44.93 -7.29 2.98
N GLY A 22 45.01 -7.97 1.87
CA GLY A 22 45.43 -9.39 1.84
C GLY A 22 46.67 -9.76 1.00
N ILE A 23 47.55 -8.86 0.64
CA ILE A 23 48.94 -9.22 0.14
C ILE A 23 49.85 -8.01 0.29
N ALA A 24 50.54 -7.88 1.39
CA ALA A 24 51.76 -7.09 1.44
C ALA A 24 52.72 -7.62 2.49
N GLY A 25 53.52 -8.56 2.07
CA GLY A 25 54.82 -8.74 2.66
C GLY A 25 55.79 -7.78 2.00
N SER A 26 56.57 -7.05 2.80
CA SER A 26 57.84 -6.40 2.51
C SER A 26 57.88 -4.88 2.61
N ARG A 27 58.44 -4.46 3.72
CA ARG A 27 59.37 -3.32 4.00
C ARG A 27 59.41 -2.12 3.04
N ALA A 28 59.16 -0.99 3.62
CA ALA A 28 59.95 0.27 3.63
C ALA A 28 59.13 1.52 3.33
N SER A 29 59.37 2.47 4.21
CA SER A 29 59.18 3.93 4.19
C SER A 29 57.86 4.47 4.78
N GLU A 30 58.04 4.86 6.03
CA GLU A 30 57.24 5.83 6.76
C GLU A 30 57.19 7.16 5.98
N LEU A 31 55.98 7.53 5.51
CA LEU A 31 55.59 8.92 5.30
C LEU A 31 54.06 8.95 5.28
N SER A 32 53.53 9.30 6.42
CA SER A 32 52.19 9.88 6.70
C SER A 32 51.16 9.81 5.57
N SER A 33 50.38 8.72 5.58
CA SER A 33 49.04 8.70 4.99
C SER A 33 48.03 9.03 6.09
N PRO A 34 47.05 9.92 5.88
CA PRO A 34 46.03 10.16 6.88
C PRO A 34 45.17 8.88 7.08
N PRO A 35 44.69 8.59 8.29
CA PRO A 35 43.84 7.42 8.55
C PRO A 35 42.47 7.71 8.00
N GLY A 36 42.25 7.33 6.76
CA GLY A 36 40.96 7.32 6.09
C GLY A 36 40.59 5.89 5.73
N ASN A 37 40.29 5.06 6.73
CA ASN A 37 39.58 3.80 6.49
C ASN A 37 38.18 4.13 5.94
N GLY A 38 38.08 4.30 4.63
CA GLY A 38 36.83 4.51 3.91
C GLY A 38 35.98 3.27 3.93
N ARG A 39 35.35 2.95 5.07
CA ARG A 39 34.22 2.02 5.09
C ARG A 39 33.09 2.69 4.34
N ALA A 40 32.84 2.26 3.12
CA ALA A 40 31.65 2.66 2.42
C ALA A 40 30.50 1.81 2.95
N ALA A 41 29.45 2.44 3.42
CA ALA A 41 28.21 1.78 3.80
C ALA A 41 27.17 2.01 2.71
N PHE A 42 26.20 1.12 2.62
CA PHE A 42 25.03 1.32 1.77
C PHE A 42 23.74 1.09 2.56
N ALA A 43 22.66 1.73 2.12
CA ALA A 43 21.33 1.45 2.62
C ALA A 43 20.45 0.97 1.46
N LEU A 44 19.87 -0.23 1.64
CA LEU A 44 18.89 -0.81 0.75
C LEU A 44 17.51 -0.65 1.37
N SER A 45 16.60 0.05 0.70
CA SER A 45 15.21 0.20 1.14
C SER A 45 14.25 -0.41 0.13
N LEU A 46 13.23 -1.09 0.66
CA LEU A 46 12.11 -1.66 -0.08
C LEU A 46 10.82 -1.01 0.43
N LYS A 47 10.06 -0.39 -0.46
CA LYS A 47 8.76 0.19 -0.17
C LYS A 47 7.72 -0.47 -1.06
N SER A 48 6.73 -1.12 -0.45
CA SER A 48 5.61 -1.73 -1.15
C SER A 48 4.34 -0.92 -0.93
N VAL A 49 3.57 -0.70 -1.98
CA VAL A 49 2.23 -0.09 -1.92
C VAL A 49 1.25 -0.92 -2.75
N ASN A 50 -0.04 -0.77 -2.43
CA ASN A 50 -1.09 -1.50 -3.13
C ASN A 50 -1.06 -1.21 -4.64
N HIS A 51 -0.98 -2.27 -5.43
CA HIS A 51 -1.11 -2.20 -6.89
C HIS A 51 -1.66 -3.52 -7.44
N ARG A 52 -2.43 -3.44 -8.53
CA ARG A 52 -3.11 -4.61 -9.14
C ARG A 52 -2.14 -5.67 -9.66
N PHE A 53 -1.02 -5.23 -10.21
CA PHE A 53 0.03 -6.08 -10.78
C PHE A 53 1.34 -5.86 -10.04
N LEU A 54 2.31 -6.76 -10.23
CA LEU A 54 3.66 -6.52 -9.75
C LEU A 54 4.34 -5.48 -10.65
N ASP A 55 4.65 -4.33 -10.06
CA ASP A 55 5.41 -3.25 -10.69
C ASP A 55 6.65 -2.95 -9.85
N LEU A 56 7.83 -3.08 -10.46
CA LEU A 56 9.11 -2.91 -9.80
C LEU A 56 9.81 -1.66 -10.32
N HIS A 57 9.97 -0.69 -9.44
CA HIS A 57 10.69 0.55 -9.71
C HIS A 57 12.01 0.58 -8.95
N PHE A 58 13.11 0.86 -9.66
CA PHE A 58 14.47 0.86 -9.09
C PHE A 58 15.05 2.26 -9.12
N ARG A 59 15.60 2.68 -7.98
CA ARG A 59 16.42 3.89 -7.82
C ARG A 59 17.81 3.47 -7.34
N LEU A 60 18.69 3.23 -8.30
CA LEU A 60 20.02 2.73 -8.06
C LEU A 60 21.06 3.74 -8.54
N PRO A 61 22.29 3.72 -7.98
CA PRO A 61 23.40 4.51 -8.50
C PRO A 61 23.71 4.14 -9.97
N SER A 62 24.30 5.08 -10.71
CA SER A 62 24.72 4.86 -12.10
C SER A 62 25.69 3.67 -12.22
N GLY A 63 25.49 2.81 -13.22
CA GLY A 63 26.31 1.62 -13.43
C GLY A 63 25.92 0.39 -12.60
N SER A 64 24.73 0.39 -12.00
CA SER A 64 24.20 -0.74 -11.20
C SER A 64 23.30 -1.69 -11.98
N ASP A 65 23.40 -1.73 -13.31
CA ASP A 65 22.50 -2.51 -14.18
C ASP A 65 22.51 -4.01 -13.84
N ALA A 66 23.67 -4.57 -13.49
CA ALA A 66 23.80 -5.97 -13.06
C ALA A 66 23.04 -6.24 -11.76
N ILE A 67 23.15 -5.33 -10.78
CA ILE A 67 22.42 -5.39 -9.50
C ILE A 67 20.93 -5.31 -9.74
N GLU A 68 20.47 -4.40 -10.61
CA GLU A 68 19.06 -4.26 -10.96
C GLU A 68 18.48 -5.57 -11.52
N MET A 69 19.18 -6.19 -12.48
CA MET A 69 18.73 -7.44 -13.10
C MET A 69 18.55 -8.56 -12.07
N GLN A 70 19.50 -8.72 -11.14
CA GLN A 70 19.44 -9.75 -10.11
C GLN A 70 18.35 -9.46 -9.08
N LEU A 71 18.22 -8.22 -8.60
CA LEU A 71 17.16 -7.80 -7.70
C LEU A 71 15.78 -8.00 -8.33
N ARG A 72 15.62 -7.62 -9.59
CA ARG A 72 14.37 -7.79 -10.36
C ARG A 72 13.96 -9.25 -10.45
N ARG A 73 14.91 -10.16 -10.70
CA ARG A 73 14.65 -11.60 -10.75
C ARG A 73 14.20 -12.14 -9.39
N LEU A 74 14.95 -11.81 -8.34
CA LEU A 74 14.67 -12.28 -6.98
C LEU A 74 13.34 -11.75 -6.45
N LEU A 75 13.03 -10.46 -6.68
CA LEU A 75 11.77 -9.86 -6.24
C LEU A 75 10.56 -10.45 -6.96
N LYS A 76 10.66 -10.77 -8.27
CA LYS A 76 9.60 -11.46 -9.01
C LYS A 76 9.29 -12.85 -8.49
N GLU A 77 10.27 -13.54 -7.92
CA GLU A 77 10.08 -14.87 -7.31
C GLU A 77 9.44 -14.79 -5.92
N LYS A 78 9.63 -13.68 -5.20
CA LYS A 78 9.24 -13.54 -3.79
C LYS A 78 7.99 -12.68 -3.56
N ILE A 79 7.60 -11.84 -4.51
CA ILE A 79 6.47 -10.93 -4.40
C ILE A 79 5.52 -11.19 -5.57
N ALA A 80 4.25 -11.48 -5.25
CA ALA A 80 3.25 -11.81 -6.27
C ALA A 80 2.65 -10.58 -6.94
N ARG A 81 2.40 -9.49 -6.19
CA ARG A 81 1.80 -8.24 -6.67
C ARG A 81 2.19 -7.05 -5.78
N GLY A 82 1.88 -5.84 -6.25
CA GLY A 82 2.18 -4.58 -5.57
C GLY A 82 3.14 -3.72 -6.39
N HIS A 83 3.12 -2.42 -6.13
CA HIS A 83 4.18 -1.53 -6.62
C HIS A 83 5.30 -1.49 -5.59
N VAL A 84 6.48 -1.99 -5.98
CA VAL A 84 7.65 -2.09 -5.09
C VAL A 84 8.73 -1.15 -5.59
N GLU A 85 9.02 -0.15 -4.79
CA GLU A 85 10.14 0.78 -5.00
C GLU A 85 11.36 0.27 -4.25
N VAL A 86 12.45 0.07 -4.98
CA VAL A 86 13.74 -0.39 -4.46
C VAL A 86 14.73 0.77 -4.57
N THR A 87 15.22 1.25 -3.45
CA THR A 87 16.20 2.34 -3.42
C THR A 87 17.50 1.86 -2.79
N LEU A 88 18.61 2.01 -3.52
CA LEU A 88 19.95 1.76 -3.03
C LEU A 88 20.68 3.09 -2.92
N SER A 89 21.09 3.46 -1.73
CA SER A 89 21.88 4.65 -1.46
C SER A 89 23.24 4.27 -0.87
N LEU A 90 24.30 4.90 -1.36
CA LEU A 90 25.64 4.73 -0.81
C LEU A 90 25.87 5.78 0.27
N GLU A 91 26.09 5.33 1.51
CA GLU A 91 26.49 6.20 2.63
C GLU A 91 28.02 6.21 2.67
N ARG A 92 28.62 7.35 2.36
CA ARG A 92 30.08 7.52 2.47
C ARG A 92 30.43 8.11 3.83
N GLY A 93 31.20 7.37 4.58
CA GLY A 93 31.82 7.87 5.80
C GLY A 93 33.04 8.75 5.44
N GLY A 94 32.90 10.07 5.60
CA GLY A 94 33.98 11.01 5.44
C GLY A 94 33.88 11.83 4.16
N GLY A 95 34.12 13.11 4.26
CA GLY A 95 33.96 14.21 3.33
C GLY A 95 34.07 13.89 1.85
N GLU A 96 33.21 14.49 1.06
CA GLU A 96 33.23 14.43 -0.40
C GLU A 96 34.61 14.81 -0.92
N THR A 97 35.48 13.83 -1.20
CA THR A 97 36.69 14.08 -1.92
C THR A 97 36.33 14.21 -3.39
N LEU A 98 36.29 15.44 -3.86
CA LEU A 98 36.19 15.73 -5.29
C LEU A 98 37.46 15.22 -5.97
N ALA A 99 37.33 14.22 -6.84
CA ALA A 99 38.42 13.74 -7.68
C ALA A 99 38.40 14.50 -9.00
N LEU A 100 39.57 14.98 -9.38
CA LEU A 100 39.78 15.62 -10.68
C LEU A 100 39.76 14.54 -11.77
N ASN A 101 38.87 14.65 -12.74
CA ASN A 101 38.85 13.82 -13.94
C ASN A 101 40.01 14.29 -14.88
N ARG A 102 41.23 13.82 -14.59
CA ARG A 102 42.45 14.23 -15.31
C ARG A 102 42.38 14.01 -16.82
N PRO A 103 41.84 12.88 -17.34
CA PRO A 103 41.67 12.67 -18.78
C PRO A 103 40.80 13.74 -19.44
N LEU A 104 39.63 14.03 -18.86
CA LEU A 104 38.71 15.04 -19.39
C LEU A 104 39.30 16.45 -19.34
N VAL A 105 39.91 16.83 -18.21
CA VAL A 105 40.55 18.14 -18.04
C VAL A 105 41.74 18.31 -19.02
N SER A 106 42.55 17.28 -19.20
CA SER A 106 43.68 17.33 -20.17
C SER A 106 43.16 17.45 -21.61
N ALA A 107 42.12 16.72 -21.98
CA ALA A 107 41.50 16.82 -23.30
C ALA A 107 40.91 18.21 -23.55
N TYR A 108 40.27 18.81 -22.54
CA TYR A 108 39.72 20.16 -22.64
C TYR A 108 40.78 21.22 -22.83
N ILE A 109 41.89 21.15 -22.06
CA ILE A 109 43.05 22.07 -22.20
C ILE A 109 43.68 21.93 -23.58
N ALA A 110 43.82 20.71 -24.10
CA ALA A 110 44.40 20.48 -25.44
C ALA A 110 43.49 21.04 -26.54
N ALA A 111 42.19 20.84 -26.46
CA ALA A 111 41.19 21.37 -27.40
C ALA A 111 41.20 22.93 -27.38
N PHE A 112 41.21 23.52 -26.17
CA PHE A 112 41.26 24.97 -26.01
C PHE A 112 42.52 25.57 -26.69
N ARG A 113 43.70 24.99 -26.45
CA ARG A 113 44.96 25.45 -27.06
C ARG A 113 45.01 25.27 -28.57
N ALA A 114 44.36 24.22 -29.09
CA ALA A 114 44.21 24.01 -30.53
C ALA A 114 43.33 25.09 -31.17
N ALA A 115 42.17 25.38 -30.59
CA ALA A 115 41.29 26.43 -31.04
C ALA A 115 41.92 27.84 -30.94
N ALA A 116 42.61 28.15 -29.85
CA ALA A 116 43.33 29.42 -29.69
C ALA A 116 44.36 29.66 -30.82
N ARG A 117 45.05 28.62 -31.23
CA ARG A 117 46.01 28.69 -32.37
C ARG A 117 45.31 28.83 -33.71
N GLU A 118 44.21 28.07 -33.94
CA GLU A 118 43.47 28.08 -35.18
C GLU A 118 42.82 29.43 -35.45
N PHE A 119 42.24 30.04 -34.41
CA PHE A 119 41.54 31.33 -34.52
C PHE A 119 42.41 32.55 -34.21
N GLY A 120 43.71 32.35 -33.92
CA GLY A 120 44.65 33.45 -33.66
C GLY A 120 44.35 34.26 -32.39
N VAL A 121 43.69 33.66 -31.41
CA VAL A 121 43.32 34.29 -30.16
C VAL A 121 44.36 33.93 -29.08
N PRO A 122 45.17 34.89 -28.59
CA PRO A 122 46.15 34.60 -27.52
C PRO A 122 45.38 34.51 -26.18
N ALA A 123 45.02 33.28 -25.78
CA ALA A 123 44.34 33.00 -24.52
C ALA A 123 44.90 31.73 -23.87
N GLU A 124 44.99 31.73 -22.55
CA GLU A 124 45.25 30.52 -21.75
C GLU A 124 43.97 30.05 -21.08
N PRO A 125 43.78 28.74 -20.91
CA PRO A 125 42.57 28.20 -20.31
C PRO A 125 42.49 28.54 -18.81
N ASP A 126 41.37 29.10 -18.39
CA ASP A 126 41.12 29.40 -16.97
C ASP A 126 40.66 28.09 -16.26
N LEU A 127 41.42 27.69 -15.24
CA LEU A 127 41.15 26.50 -14.44
C LEU A 127 39.79 26.55 -13.74
N ASN A 128 39.34 27.74 -13.32
CA ASN A 128 38.03 27.89 -12.69
C ASN A 128 36.88 27.60 -13.67
N VAL A 129 37.06 27.93 -14.95
CA VAL A 129 36.07 27.61 -15.99
C VAL A 129 36.10 26.12 -16.31
N ILE A 130 37.26 25.52 -16.38
CA ILE A 130 37.45 24.09 -16.65
C ILE A 130 36.82 23.23 -15.54
N LEU A 131 37.01 23.61 -14.28
CA LEU A 131 36.44 22.88 -13.14
C LEU A 131 34.89 22.96 -13.06
N ARG A 132 34.27 23.90 -13.78
CA ARG A 132 32.81 24.00 -13.92
C ARG A 132 32.24 23.13 -15.05
N VAL A 133 33.09 22.56 -15.88
CA VAL A 133 32.62 21.64 -16.94
C VAL A 133 32.06 20.39 -16.30
N PRO A 134 30.85 19.96 -16.69
CA PRO A 134 30.25 18.73 -16.16
C PRO A 134 31.17 17.53 -16.33
N GLY A 135 31.45 16.81 -15.26
CA GLY A 135 32.37 15.67 -15.24
C GLY A 135 33.88 16.04 -15.05
N ALA A 136 34.25 17.31 -14.93
CA ALA A 136 35.62 17.72 -14.62
C ALA A 136 36.00 17.43 -13.17
N LEU A 137 35.05 17.60 -12.27
CA LEU A 137 35.13 17.18 -10.88
C LEU A 137 34.08 16.06 -10.69
N ASP A 138 34.54 14.86 -10.56
CA ASP A 138 33.71 13.73 -10.16
C ASP A 138 33.79 13.57 -8.64
N SER A 139 32.69 13.35 -7.99
CA SER A 139 32.75 12.77 -6.65
C SER A 139 33.41 11.41 -6.79
N ALA A 140 34.62 11.29 -6.25
CA ALA A 140 35.43 10.07 -6.32
C ALA A 140 34.57 8.89 -5.83
N GLY A 141 34.14 8.05 -6.76
CA GLY A 141 33.39 6.83 -6.44
C GLY A 141 32.03 6.63 -7.13
N ASN A 142 31.78 7.18 -8.32
CA ASN A 142 30.64 6.76 -9.15
C ASN A 142 30.85 5.39 -9.82
N ALA A 143 32.05 4.80 -9.71
CA ALA A 143 32.24 3.40 -10.08
C ALA A 143 31.59 2.55 -8.99
N VAL A 144 30.54 1.79 -9.38
CA VAL A 144 30.02 0.71 -8.56
C VAL A 144 31.18 -0.25 -8.31
N ASP A 145 31.70 -0.25 -7.07
CA ASP A 145 32.77 -1.13 -6.69
C ASP A 145 32.33 -2.57 -6.88
N GLY A 146 33.15 -3.45 -7.47
CA GLY A 146 32.78 -4.85 -7.69
C GLY A 146 32.34 -5.60 -6.42
N ALA A 147 32.64 -5.05 -5.24
CA ALA A 147 32.20 -5.54 -3.94
C ALA A 147 30.73 -5.16 -3.60
N LEU A 148 30.12 -4.17 -4.28
CA LEU A 148 28.77 -3.71 -3.97
C LEU A 148 27.70 -4.77 -4.32
N GLU A 149 27.80 -5.39 -5.47
CA GLU A 149 26.85 -6.39 -5.95
C GLU A 149 26.68 -7.57 -4.97
N PRO A 150 27.77 -8.31 -4.56
CA PRO A 150 27.63 -9.38 -3.61
C PRO A 150 27.16 -8.91 -2.24
N ALA A 151 27.55 -7.70 -1.78
CA ALA A 151 27.08 -7.14 -0.51
C ALA A 151 25.60 -6.83 -0.51
N VAL A 152 25.07 -6.23 -1.58
CA VAL A 152 23.63 -5.96 -1.75
C VAL A 152 22.85 -7.26 -1.83
N MET A 153 23.32 -8.27 -2.58
CA MET A 153 22.65 -9.56 -2.69
C MET A 153 22.63 -10.34 -1.39
N ALA A 154 23.64 -10.16 -0.54
CA ALA A 154 23.64 -10.76 0.81
C ALA A 154 22.59 -10.12 1.76
N THR A 155 22.31 -8.82 1.60
CA THR A 155 21.42 -8.08 2.47
C THR A 155 19.95 -8.03 2.00
N VAL A 156 19.69 -8.30 0.70
CA VAL A 156 18.32 -8.24 0.15
C VAL A 156 17.39 -9.26 0.79
N GLY A 157 17.90 -10.43 1.19
CA GLY A 157 17.13 -11.44 1.92
C GLY A 157 16.56 -10.88 3.23
N GLU A 158 17.42 -10.23 4.03
CA GLU A 158 17.02 -9.59 5.27
C GLU A 158 16.01 -8.45 5.04
N ALA A 159 16.21 -7.63 4.01
CA ALA A 159 15.27 -6.57 3.66
C ALA A 159 13.88 -7.12 3.31
N LEU A 160 13.81 -8.24 2.56
CA LEU A 160 12.57 -8.93 2.25
C LEU A 160 11.89 -9.53 3.48
N GLU A 161 12.66 -10.12 4.39
CA GLU A 161 12.12 -10.66 5.65
C GLU A 161 11.52 -9.55 6.50
N ARG A 162 12.22 -8.44 6.68
CA ARG A 162 11.71 -7.26 7.40
C ARG A 162 10.46 -6.67 6.75
N LEU A 163 10.43 -6.58 5.41
CA LEU A 163 9.26 -6.13 4.67
C LEU A 163 8.06 -7.06 4.94
N ASN A 164 8.26 -8.37 4.86
CA ASN A 164 7.21 -9.36 5.11
C ASN A 164 6.72 -9.33 6.57
N GLN A 165 7.61 -9.19 7.54
CA GLN A 165 7.24 -9.04 8.95
C GLN A 165 6.36 -7.80 9.18
N MET A 166 6.72 -6.65 8.59
CA MET A 166 5.90 -5.44 8.66
C MET A 166 4.53 -5.64 8.03
N ARG A 167 4.47 -6.24 6.83
CA ARG A 167 3.22 -6.55 6.12
C ARG A 167 2.31 -7.51 6.92
N GLU A 168 2.89 -8.49 7.60
CA GLU A 168 2.16 -9.41 8.48
C GLU A 168 1.64 -8.70 9.74
N GLN A 169 2.45 -7.83 10.33
CA GLN A 169 2.02 -7.05 11.50
C GLN A 169 0.86 -6.11 11.16
N GLU A 170 0.94 -5.42 10.03
CA GLU A 170 -0.12 -4.55 9.53
C GLU A 170 -1.36 -5.35 9.15
N GLY A 171 -1.19 -6.51 8.48
CA GLY A 171 -2.28 -7.42 8.13
C GLY A 171 -3.07 -7.91 9.35
N ARG A 172 -2.39 -8.24 10.46
CA ARG A 172 -3.04 -8.58 11.75
C ARG A 172 -3.81 -7.40 12.34
N GLY A 173 -3.32 -6.16 12.14
CA GLY A 173 -4.03 -4.95 12.54
C GLY A 173 -5.34 -4.79 11.76
N ILE A 174 -5.28 -4.93 10.45
CA ILE A 174 -6.44 -4.87 9.55
C ILE A 174 -7.44 -6.00 9.88
N GLU A 175 -6.97 -7.22 10.09
CA GLU A 175 -7.82 -8.36 10.47
C GLU A 175 -8.62 -8.07 11.74
N ARG A 176 -7.98 -7.54 12.78
CA ARG A 176 -8.66 -7.18 14.04
C ARG A 176 -9.72 -6.11 13.81
N GLU A 177 -9.40 -5.07 13.08
CA GLU A 177 -10.35 -4.01 12.73
C GLU A 177 -11.54 -4.54 11.93
N LEU A 178 -11.32 -5.44 10.96
CA LEU A 178 -12.40 -6.05 10.20
C LEU A 178 -13.32 -6.91 11.08
N ARG A 179 -12.78 -7.65 12.05
CA ARG A 179 -13.59 -8.44 13.01
C ARG A 179 -14.43 -7.53 13.91
N GLU A 180 -13.88 -6.42 14.39
CA GLU A 180 -14.62 -5.42 15.17
C GLU A 180 -15.77 -4.80 14.35
N ARG A 181 -15.53 -4.49 13.06
CA ARG A 181 -16.57 -3.98 12.16
C ARG A 181 -17.67 -5.01 11.89
N MET A 182 -17.32 -6.29 11.74
CA MET A 182 -18.32 -7.36 11.60
C MET A 182 -19.17 -7.51 12.88
N ALA A 183 -18.57 -7.33 14.06
CA ALA A 183 -19.31 -7.31 15.33
C ALA A 183 -20.30 -6.13 15.40
N HIS A 184 -19.88 -4.92 14.97
CA HIS A 184 -20.80 -3.77 14.87
C HIS A 184 -21.94 -4.02 13.88
N LEU A 185 -21.66 -4.71 12.78
CA LEU A 185 -22.65 -5.08 11.79
C LEU A 185 -23.69 -6.06 12.38
N CYS A 186 -23.23 -7.07 13.13
CA CYS A 186 -24.13 -7.98 13.86
C CYS A 186 -25.00 -7.23 14.87
N ALA A 187 -24.43 -6.32 15.66
CA ALA A 187 -25.19 -5.51 16.61
C ALA A 187 -26.26 -4.65 15.92
N ALA A 188 -25.96 -4.08 14.75
CA ALA A 188 -26.93 -3.34 13.96
C ALA A 188 -28.05 -4.25 13.41
N VAL A 189 -27.74 -5.49 13.02
CA VAL A 189 -28.72 -6.50 12.62
C VAL A 189 -29.66 -6.83 13.78
N GLU A 190 -29.13 -7.03 14.98
CA GLU A 190 -29.96 -7.27 16.19
C GLU A 190 -30.93 -6.11 16.49
N VAL A 191 -30.48 -4.85 16.28
CA VAL A 191 -31.38 -3.69 16.43
C VAL A 191 -32.55 -3.79 15.43
N VAL A 192 -32.27 -4.15 14.17
CA VAL A 192 -33.34 -4.31 13.17
C VAL A 192 -34.31 -5.43 13.56
N GLN A 193 -33.83 -6.59 13.99
CA GLN A 193 -34.65 -7.71 14.44
C GLN A 193 -35.57 -7.31 15.60
N ASN A 194 -35.02 -6.62 16.60
CA ASN A 194 -35.77 -6.21 17.78
C ASN A 194 -36.89 -5.17 17.49
N HIS A 195 -36.70 -4.33 16.47
CA HIS A 195 -37.66 -3.28 16.11
C HIS A 195 -38.59 -3.65 14.94
N ARG A 196 -38.47 -4.87 14.37
CA ARG A 196 -39.27 -5.32 13.23
C ARG A 196 -40.77 -5.29 13.50
N SER A 197 -41.22 -5.71 14.70
CA SER A 197 -42.64 -5.67 15.09
C SER A 197 -43.19 -4.24 15.12
N ALA A 198 -42.41 -3.28 15.65
CA ALA A 198 -42.79 -1.87 15.66
C ALA A 198 -42.89 -1.29 14.24
N MET A 199 -42.04 -1.73 13.32
CA MET A 199 -42.10 -1.37 11.91
C MET A 199 -43.43 -1.82 11.27
N LEU A 200 -43.82 -3.07 11.44
CA LEU A 200 -45.06 -3.61 10.91
C LEU A 200 -46.30 -2.87 11.45
N GLN A 201 -46.30 -2.56 12.74
CA GLN A 201 -47.35 -1.76 13.36
C GLN A 201 -47.45 -0.35 12.73
N THR A 202 -46.31 0.35 12.58
CA THR A 202 -46.25 1.69 11.97
C THR A 202 -46.79 1.68 10.54
N TYR A 203 -46.45 0.67 9.75
CA TYR A 203 -47.00 0.53 8.39
C TYR A 203 -48.50 0.29 8.37
N THR A 204 -49.03 -0.54 9.27
CA THR A 204 -50.44 -0.82 9.38
C THR A 204 -51.22 0.44 9.75
N GLU A 205 -50.77 1.19 10.75
CA GLU A 205 -51.38 2.45 11.18
C GLU A 205 -51.39 3.50 10.05
N ARG A 206 -50.27 3.64 9.34
CA ARG A 206 -50.14 4.57 8.19
C ARG A 206 -51.09 4.17 7.06
N LEU A 207 -51.22 2.89 6.77
CA LEU A 207 -52.14 2.41 5.75
C LEU A 207 -53.56 2.71 6.13
N GLN A 208 -53.98 2.44 7.38
CA GLN A 208 -55.31 2.74 7.87
C GLN A 208 -55.63 4.22 7.76
N SER A 209 -54.74 5.11 8.21
CA SER A 209 -54.92 6.56 8.08
C SER A 209 -55.08 7.00 6.62
N ARG A 210 -54.27 6.48 5.72
CA ARG A 210 -54.31 6.86 4.31
C ARG A 210 -55.56 6.33 3.60
N LEU A 211 -56.04 5.19 3.97
CA LEU A 211 -57.30 4.64 3.48
C LEU A 211 -58.53 5.42 3.99
N GLN A 212 -58.48 5.86 5.26
CA GLN A 212 -59.51 6.77 5.79
C GLN A 212 -59.58 8.11 5.05
N GLU A 213 -58.41 8.70 4.73
CA GLU A 213 -58.34 9.95 3.98
C GLU A 213 -58.90 9.81 2.55
N LEU A 214 -58.61 8.70 1.87
CA LEU A 214 -58.96 8.47 0.46
C LEU A 214 -60.38 7.96 0.24
N LEU A 215 -60.91 7.13 1.13
CA LEU A 215 -62.18 6.40 0.94
C LEU A 215 -63.35 6.93 1.78
N GLY A 216 -63.11 7.94 2.65
CA GLY A 216 -64.13 8.45 3.56
C GLY A 216 -64.51 7.43 4.67
N ALA A 217 -65.62 7.62 5.33
CA ALA A 217 -65.94 7.03 6.65
C ALA A 217 -66.09 5.51 6.71
N SER A 218 -65.97 4.73 5.63
CA SER A 218 -66.12 3.25 5.72
C SER A 218 -65.37 2.55 4.57
N PRO A 219 -64.06 2.38 4.67
CA PRO A 219 -63.33 1.52 3.75
C PRO A 219 -63.77 0.06 3.94
N ASP A 220 -63.88 -0.68 2.83
CA ASP A 220 -64.11 -2.11 2.83
C ASP A 220 -62.97 -2.80 3.61
N ARG A 221 -63.30 -3.41 4.73
CA ARG A 221 -62.36 -4.02 5.67
C ARG A 221 -61.55 -5.15 5.01
N GLU A 222 -62.13 -5.85 4.07
CA GLU A 222 -61.50 -6.97 3.39
C GLU A 222 -60.41 -6.45 2.42
N ARG A 223 -60.64 -5.35 1.73
CA ARG A 223 -59.72 -4.69 0.84
C ARG A 223 -58.55 -4.02 1.60
N VAL A 224 -58.85 -3.44 2.79
CA VAL A 224 -57.82 -2.92 3.71
C VAL A 224 -56.89 -4.02 4.16
N LEU A 225 -57.40 -5.18 4.52
CA LEU A 225 -56.62 -6.34 4.96
C LEU A 225 -55.74 -6.90 3.81
N GLN A 226 -56.25 -6.95 2.58
CA GLN A 226 -55.49 -7.39 1.41
C GLN A 226 -54.32 -6.43 1.09
N GLU A 227 -54.56 -5.12 1.07
CA GLU A 227 -53.51 -4.13 0.85
C GLU A 227 -52.50 -4.10 2.00
N ALA A 228 -52.94 -4.29 3.26
CA ALA A 228 -52.08 -4.42 4.41
C ALA A 228 -51.17 -5.66 4.30
N ALA A 229 -51.69 -6.80 3.88
CA ALA A 229 -50.92 -8.02 3.68
C ALA A 229 -49.84 -7.83 2.59
N LEU A 230 -50.17 -7.18 1.47
CA LEU A 230 -49.22 -6.86 0.41
C LEU A 230 -48.13 -5.86 0.85
N LEU A 231 -48.47 -4.90 1.70
CA LEU A 231 -47.52 -3.94 2.28
C LEU A 231 -46.59 -4.59 3.29
N VAL A 232 -47.10 -5.48 4.14
CA VAL A 232 -46.31 -6.27 5.08
C VAL A 232 -45.33 -7.14 4.34
N ASP A 233 -45.75 -7.81 3.28
CA ASP A 233 -44.87 -8.66 2.45
C ASP A 233 -43.76 -7.86 1.76
N ARG A 234 -44.09 -6.68 1.24
CA ARG A 234 -43.11 -5.76 0.61
C ARG A 234 -42.15 -5.09 1.61
N SER A 235 -42.55 -4.95 2.84
CA SER A 235 -41.77 -4.32 3.92
C SER A 235 -41.01 -5.35 4.75
N ASP A 236 -41.24 -6.65 4.53
CA ASP A 236 -40.51 -7.65 5.28
C ASP A 236 -38.99 -7.61 4.96
N VAL A 237 -38.20 -7.42 6.01
CA VAL A 237 -36.74 -7.34 5.96
C VAL A 237 -36.07 -8.62 6.46
N GLN A 238 -36.82 -9.68 6.70
CA GLN A 238 -36.32 -10.93 7.28
C GLN A 238 -35.31 -11.61 6.37
N GLU A 239 -35.53 -11.57 5.07
CA GLU A 239 -34.64 -12.18 4.10
C GLU A 239 -33.28 -11.45 4.08
N GLU A 240 -33.29 -10.12 4.08
CA GLU A 240 -32.09 -9.29 4.10
C GLU A 240 -31.27 -9.50 5.39
N ILE A 241 -31.96 -9.64 6.53
CA ILE A 241 -31.33 -9.94 7.83
C ILE A 241 -30.59 -11.27 7.77
N VAL A 242 -31.27 -12.35 7.36
CA VAL A 242 -30.69 -13.71 7.29
C VAL A 242 -29.49 -13.73 6.30
N ARG A 243 -29.62 -13.04 5.17
CA ARG A 243 -28.54 -12.93 4.20
C ARG A 243 -27.34 -12.17 4.76
N LEU A 244 -27.56 -11.04 5.45
CA LEU A 244 -26.51 -10.27 6.11
C LEU A 244 -25.76 -11.11 7.15
N GLU A 245 -26.49 -11.84 8.01
CA GLU A 245 -25.90 -12.75 8.99
C GLU A 245 -25.02 -13.82 8.33
N ASN A 246 -25.53 -14.47 7.29
CA ASN A 246 -24.79 -15.49 6.55
C ASN A 246 -23.53 -14.91 5.88
N HIS A 247 -23.62 -13.71 5.30
CA HIS A 247 -22.45 -13.05 4.69
C HIS A 247 -21.41 -12.68 5.73
N VAL A 248 -21.83 -12.19 6.92
CA VAL A 248 -20.90 -11.89 8.03
C VAL A 248 -20.19 -13.16 8.50
N GLN A 249 -20.91 -14.27 8.70
CA GLN A 249 -20.30 -15.54 9.11
C GLN A 249 -19.33 -16.07 8.05
N HIS A 250 -19.68 -15.98 6.78
CA HIS A 250 -18.80 -16.36 5.68
C HIS A 250 -17.57 -15.46 5.62
N PHE A 251 -17.74 -14.15 5.83
CA PHE A 251 -16.64 -13.18 5.87
C PHE A 251 -15.64 -13.51 6.98
N LEU A 252 -16.12 -13.76 8.20
CA LEU A 252 -15.30 -14.17 9.34
C LEU A 252 -14.57 -15.49 9.06
N GLY A 253 -15.26 -16.46 8.45
CA GLY A 253 -14.65 -17.73 8.05
C GLY A 253 -13.56 -17.58 6.98
N LEU A 254 -13.66 -16.57 6.09
CA LEU A 254 -12.60 -16.26 5.13
C LEU A 254 -11.38 -15.62 5.80
N LEU A 255 -11.56 -14.82 6.85
CA LEU A 255 -10.43 -14.26 7.62
C LEU A 255 -9.61 -15.35 8.32
N ASP A 256 -10.24 -16.50 8.66
CA ASP A 256 -9.54 -17.65 9.25
C ASP A 256 -8.81 -18.51 8.19
N GLN A 257 -9.10 -18.32 6.90
CA GLN A 257 -8.47 -19.06 5.83
C GLN A 257 -7.10 -18.49 5.47
N GLN A 258 -6.22 -19.37 5.01
CA GLN A 258 -4.92 -18.98 4.48
C GLN A 258 -5.01 -18.69 2.97
N GLY A 259 -4.25 -17.70 2.50
CA GLY A 259 -4.12 -17.40 1.08
C GLY A 259 -4.78 -16.09 0.66
N GLU A 260 -4.91 -15.88 -0.65
CA GLU A 260 -5.47 -14.65 -1.22
C GLU A 260 -6.98 -14.56 -0.99
N VAL A 261 -7.41 -13.91 0.08
CA VAL A 261 -8.83 -13.76 0.43
C VAL A 261 -9.42 -12.40 0.05
N GLY A 262 -8.60 -11.39 -0.24
CA GLY A 262 -9.04 -10.01 -0.46
C GLY A 262 -10.17 -9.88 -1.48
N LYS A 263 -10.10 -10.56 -2.64
CA LYS A 263 -11.16 -10.51 -3.66
C LYS A 263 -12.48 -11.15 -3.18
N LYS A 264 -12.40 -12.23 -2.39
CA LYS A 264 -13.57 -12.91 -1.86
C LYS A 264 -14.24 -12.05 -0.79
N LEU A 265 -13.44 -11.39 0.06
CA LEU A 265 -13.92 -10.44 1.07
C LEU A 265 -14.57 -9.23 0.42
N ASP A 266 -13.97 -8.63 -0.62
CA ASP A 266 -14.57 -7.50 -1.38
C ASP A 266 -15.91 -7.91 -2.00
N PHE A 267 -16.02 -9.11 -2.57
CA PHE A 267 -17.29 -9.64 -3.10
C PHE A 267 -18.35 -9.75 -2.02
N LEU A 268 -18.04 -10.31 -0.85
CA LEU A 268 -19.00 -10.41 0.27
C LEU A 268 -19.44 -9.04 0.76
N LEU A 269 -18.53 -8.06 0.85
CA LEU A 269 -18.88 -6.68 1.22
C LEU A 269 -19.82 -6.02 0.19
N GLN A 270 -19.67 -6.34 -1.10
CA GLN A 270 -20.60 -5.88 -2.13
C GLN A 270 -22.00 -6.49 -1.94
N GLU A 271 -22.09 -7.79 -1.64
CA GLU A 271 -23.37 -8.42 -1.34
C GLU A 271 -23.99 -7.86 -0.06
N MET A 272 -23.21 -7.70 1.04
CA MET A 272 -23.70 -7.06 2.26
C MET A 272 -24.22 -5.62 1.99
N ASN A 273 -23.53 -4.84 1.17
CA ASN A 273 -23.98 -3.49 0.80
C ASN A 273 -25.29 -3.53 0.00
N ARG A 274 -25.49 -4.54 -0.83
CA ARG A 274 -26.73 -4.78 -1.57
C ARG A 274 -27.89 -5.05 -0.62
N GLU A 275 -27.70 -5.96 0.34
CA GLU A 275 -28.73 -6.28 1.35
C GLU A 275 -29.06 -5.07 2.24
N ALA A 276 -28.03 -4.32 2.68
CA ALA A 276 -28.24 -3.08 3.44
C ALA A 276 -29.01 -2.01 2.65
N ASN A 277 -28.75 -1.85 1.34
CA ASN A 277 -29.50 -0.94 0.49
C ASN A 277 -30.97 -1.39 0.33
N THR A 278 -31.22 -2.70 0.17
CA THR A 278 -32.58 -3.25 0.08
C THR A 278 -33.33 -3.00 1.38
N LEU A 279 -32.70 -3.27 2.52
CA LEU A 279 -33.25 -2.99 3.86
C LEU A 279 -33.63 -1.51 3.98
N LEU A 280 -32.73 -0.58 3.64
CA LEU A 280 -32.99 0.86 3.70
C LEU A 280 -34.13 1.29 2.77
N SER A 281 -34.24 0.70 1.58
CA SER A 281 -35.33 1.00 0.65
C SER A 281 -36.70 0.54 1.19
N LYS A 282 -36.74 -0.61 1.85
CA LYS A 282 -37.94 -1.16 2.49
C LYS A 282 -38.35 -0.40 3.75
N THR A 283 -37.38 0.29 4.41
CA THR A 283 -37.61 1.01 5.68
C THR A 283 -37.72 2.53 5.50
N SER A 284 -37.76 3.02 4.26
CA SER A 284 -37.86 4.44 3.97
C SER A 284 -39.20 5.05 4.47
N GLY A 285 -39.10 6.21 5.14
CA GLY A 285 -40.25 6.94 5.65
C GLY A 285 -40.83 6.42 6.95
N LEU A 286 -40.13 5.56 7.68
CA LEU A 286 -40.47 5.15 9.05
C LEU A 286 -40.34 6.31 10.03
N ALA A 287 -41.15 6.33 11.07
CA ALA A 287 -41.14 7.31 12.15
C ALA A 287 -41.21 6.63 13.53
N GLY A 288 -40.94 7.36 14.60
CA GLY A 288 -40.97 6.82 15.96
C GLY A 288 -39.89 5.78 16.22
N GLU A 289 -40.21 4.70 16.89
CA GLU A 289 -39.27 3.61 17.21
C GLU A 289 -38.75 2.88 15.96
N ALA A 290 -39.53 2.83 14.91
CA ALA A 290 -39.14 2.22 13.64
C ALA A 290 -38.03 3.01 12.90
N LEU A 291 -37.78 4.30 13.24
CA LEU A 291 -36.68 5.08 12.72
C LEU A 291 -35.33 4.45 13.08
N ARG A 292 -35.23 3.76 14.22
CA ARG A 292 -34.01 3.05 14.64
C ARG A 292 -33.54 2.00 13.62
N ILE A 293 -34.47 1.41 12.87
CA ILE A 293 -34.12 0.47 11.78
C ILE A 293 -33.39 1.20 10.65
N THR A 294 -33.86 2.38 10.29
CA THR A 294 -33.17 3.20 9.26
C THR A 294 -31.79 3.65 9.72
N GLU A 295 -31.66 4.06 10.99
CA GLU A 295 -30.38 4.43 11.59
C GLU A 295 -29.40 3.24 11.62
N ALA A 296 -29.89 2.06 12.01
CA ALA A 296 -29.10 0.83 11.97
C ALA A 296 -28.66 0.46 10.55
N GLY A 297 -29.54 0.57 9.56
CA GLY A 297 -29.19 0.34 8.15
C GLY A 297 -28.13 1.31 7.63
N LEU A 298 -28.19 2.58 8.00
CA LEU A 298 -27.17 3.57 7.66
C LEU A 298 -25.82 3.25 8.35
N SER A 299 -25.87 2.82 9.62
CA SER A 299 -24.67 2.37 10.34
C SER A 299 -24.05 1.15 9.68
N MET A 300 -24.86 0.13 9.30
CA MET A 300 -24.37 -1.04 8.55
C MET A 300 -23.62 -0.62 7.29
N LYS A 301 -24.20 0.29 6.51
CA LYS A 301 -23.58 0.81 5.28
C LYS A 301 -22.22 1.47 5.53
N ALA A 302 -22.15 2.29 6.57
CA ALA A 302 -20.90 2.95 6.95
C ALA A 302 -19.80 1.93 7.34
N GLU A 303 -20.16 0.89 8.11
CA GLU A 303 -19.21 -0.16 8.49
C GLU A 303 -18.77 -1.01 7.29
N ILE A 304 -19.67 -1.31 6.36
CA ILE A 304 -19.35 -2.04 5.13
C ILE A 304 -18.37 -1.24 4.25
N GLU A 305 -18.61 0.06 4.02
CA GLU A 305 -17.70 0.89 3.21
C GLU A 305 -16.30 1.02 3.85
N LYS A 306 -16.23 1.26 5.16
CA LYS A 306 -14.94 1.28 5.88
C LYS A 306 -14.22 -0.07 5.79
N SER A 307 -14.95 -1.19 5.91
CA SER A 307 -14.37 -2.53 5.74
C SER A 307 -13.83 -2.73 4.34
N ARG A 308 -14.51 -2.21 3.32
CA ARG A 308 -14.10 -2.31 1.93
C ARG A 308 -12.79 -1.58 1.64
N GLU A 309 -12.60 -0.39 2.22
CA GLU A 309 -11.34 0.35 2.14
C GLU A 309 -10.17 -0.46 2.72
N GLN A 310 -10.38 -1.13 3.85
CA GLN A 310 -9.35 -1.96 4.49
C GLN A 310 -9.04 -3.23 3.67
N VAL A 311 -10.06 -3.90 3.15
CA VAL A 311 -9.91 -5.13 2.35
C VAL A 311 -9.10 -4.89 1.07
N GLN A 312 -9.19 -3.69 0.48
CA GLN A 312 -8.37 -3.34 -0.69
C GLN A 312 -6.86 -3.39 -0.42
N ASN A 313 -6.44 -3.29 0.83
CA ASN A 313 -5.04 -3.36 1.24
C ASN A 313 -4.58 -4.75 1.67
N LEU A 314 -5.44 -5.78 1.61
CA LEU A 314 -5.13 -7.15 1.99
C LEU A 314 -4.70 -8.04 0.81
N GLU A 315 -3.72 -8.89 1.08
CA GLU A 315 -3.24 -9.95 0.19
C GLU A 315 -3.44 -11.33 0.81
#